data_3b65d431177d01bc50bb87fde99502c4
#
_entry.id   3b65d431177d01bc50bb87fde99502c4
#
_cell.length_a   1.000
_cell.length_b   1.000
_cell.length_c   1.000
_cell.angle_alpha   90.00
_cell.angle_beta   90.00
_cell.angle_gamma   90.00
#
_symmetry.space_group_name_H-M   'P 1'
#
loop_
_entity.id
_entity.type
_entity.pdbx_description
1 polymer ?
#
loop_
_entity_poly.entity_id
_entity_poly.type
_entity_poly.pdbx_seq_one_letter_code
_entity_poly.pdbx_strand_id
1 'polypeptide(L)'
;DVARAAIAANQTQADSRHVDIRLSVNGQSVPMKVEEPADGEGSLEESGSPATNGPMIKADKEAMQTAVKNLVENAIHYSPEHTTVAVGVGERDGKVTIRVVDQGIGIPAKSLDRIFERFYRVDPARSRETGGSGLGLAITKHCVQENGGRISVWSRTGEGAAFTIELPAAP
;
A
#
# COMPACT_ATOMS: atom_id res chain seq x y z
N ASP A 1 -6.88 -7.14 -5.94
CA ASP A 1 -5.75 -8.01 -6.27
C ASP A 1 -4.39 -7.33 -6.03
N VAL A 2 -4.14 -6.16 -6.63
CA VAL A 2 -2.87 -5.42 -6.47
C VAL A 2 -2.54 -5.14 -5.00
N ALA A 3 -3.48 -4.60 -4.24
CA ALA A 3 -3.29 -4.29 -2.82
C ALA A 3 -3.03 -5.56 -1.99
N ARG A 4 -3.79 -6.63 -2.23
CA ARG A 4 -3.58 -7.91 -1.54
C ARG A 4 -2.21 -8.51 -1.82
N ALA A 5 -1.77 -8.48 -3.08
CA ALA A 5 -0.44 -8.99 -3.47
C ALA A 5 0.68 -8.18 -2.80
N ALA A 6 0.55 -6.85 -2.75
CA ALA A 6 1.51 -5.98 -2.09
C ALA A 6 1.60 -6.24 -0.58
N ILE A 7 0.47 -6.46 0.08
CA ILE A 7 0.42 -6.79 1.51
C ILE A 7 1.04 -8.15 1.76
N ALA A 8 0.68 -9.17 0.97
CA ALA A 8 1.23 -10.52 1.11
C ALA A 8 2.76 -10.53 0.96
N ALA A 9 3.30 -9.75 0.02
CA ALA A 9 4.74 -9.61 -0.18
C ALA A 9 5.48 -9.00 1.02
N ASN A 10 4.79 -8.23 1.86
CA ASN A 10 5.37 -7.54 3.02
C ASN A 10 4.97 -8.18 4.37
N GLN A 11 4.19 -9.24 4.38
CA GLN A 11 3.64 -9.82 5.62
C GLN A 11 4.75 -10.30 6.56
N THR A 12 5.75 -10.98 6.05
CA THR A 12 6.88 -11.46 6.86
C THR A 12 7.64 -10.31 7.53
N GLN A 13 7.83 -9.22 6.82
CA GLN A 13 8.49 -8.03 7.38
C GLN A 13 7.62 -7.35 8.43
N ALA A 14 6.31 -7.25 8.19
CA ALA A 14 5.36 -6.71 9.15
C ALA A 14 5.33 -7.53 10.44
N ASP A 15 5.29 -8.86 10.32
CA ASP A 15 5.30 -9.78 11.45
C ASP A 15 6.59 -9.65 12.27
N SER A 16 7.74 -9.59 11.61
CA SER A 16 9.03 -9.44 12.28
C SER A 16 9.19 -8.12 13.03
N ARG A 17 8.46 -7.10 12.63
CA ARG A 17 8.45 -5.77 13.26
C ARG A 17 7.23 -5.55 14.16
N HIS A 18 6.39 -6.56 14.36
CA HIS A 18 5.14 -6.47 15.13
C HIS A 18 4.24 -5.31 14.68
N VAL A 19 4.12 -5.13 13.36
CA VAL A 19 3.23 -4.16 12.72
C VAL A 19 2.06 -4.89 12.10
N ASP A 20 0.85 -4.45 12.40
CA ASP A 20 -0.38 -4.99 11.83
C ASP A 20 -0.70 -4.29 10.50
N ILE A 21 -1.19 -5.04 9.51
CA ILE A 21 -1.63 -4.47 8.23
C ILE A 21 -3.12 -4.73 8.06
N ARG A 22 -3.88 -3.69 7.78
CA ARG A 22 -5.32 -3.77 7.53
C ARG A 22 -5.66 -3.28 6.13
N LEU A 23 -6.52 -4.04 5.45
CA LEU A 23 -7.04 -3.70 4.13
C LEU A 23 -8.51 -3.33 4.23
N SER A 24 -8.88 -2.24 3.58
CA SER A 24 -10.27 -1.87 3.35
C SER A 24 -10.54 -1.61 1.86
N VAL A 25 -11.71 -1.98 1.40
CA VAL A 25 -12.17 -1.71 0.03
C VAL A 25 -13.51 -1.00 0.11
N ASN A 26 -13.60 0.18 -0.49
CA ASN A 26 -14.79 1.05 -0.41
C ASN A 26 -15.27 1.30 1.04
N GLY A 27 -14.32 1.43 1.98
CA GLY A 27 -14.60 1.68 3.38
C GLY A 27 -14.97 0.43 4.21
N GLN A 28 -15.02 -0.75 3.59
CA GLN A 28 -15.26 -2.01 4.30
C GLN A 28 -13.96 -2.76 4.55
N SER A 29 -13.76 -3.21 5.78
CA SER A 29 -12.61 -4.03 6.14
C SER A 29 -12.66 -5.38 5.44
N VAL A 30 -11.52 -5.78 4.86
CA VAL A 30 -11.38 -7.04 4.14
C VAL A 30 -10.50 -7.98 4.96
N PRO A 31 -10.97 -9.21 5.27
CA PRO A 31 -10.15 -10.20 5.95
C PRO A 31 -8.89 -10.53 5.15
N MET A 32 -7.75 -10.57 5.81
CA MET A 32 -6.47 -10.88 5.18
C MET A 32 -6.24 -12.38 4.97
N LYS A 33 -6.90 -13.22 5.79
CA LYS A 33 -6.85 -14.67 5.63
C LYS A 33 -7.97 -15.13 4.71
N VAL A 34 -7.59 -15.75 3.61
CA VAL A 34 -8.45 -16.72 2.96
C VAL A 34 -8.44 -17.92 3.88
N GLU A 35 -9.53 -18.21 4.56
CA GLU A 35 -9.67 -19.48 5.24
C GLU A 35 -9.60 -20.56 4.16
N GLU A 36 -8.57 -21.40 4.21
CA GLU A 36 -8.58 -22.63 3.46
C GLU A 36 -9.79 -23.44 3.95
N PRO A 37 -10.65 -23.93 3.05
CA PRO A 37 -11.76 -24.79 3.47
C PRO A 37 -11.14 -26.02 4.14
N ALA A 38 -11.49 -26.21 5.42
CA ALA A 38 -11.20 -27.44 6.11
C ALA A 38 -11.83 -28.60 5.31
N ASP A 39 -11.04 -29.64 5.03
CA ASP A 39 -11.46 -30.85 4.35
C ASP A 39 -12.77 -31.39 4.95
N GLY A 40 -13.82 -31.35 4.18
CA GLY A 40 -15.12 -31.88 4.51
C GLY A 40 -15.91 -32.11 3.23
N GLU A 41 -16.02 -33.36 2.83
CA GLU A 41 -16.83 -33.84 1.70
C GLU A 41 -18.26 -33.31 1.79
N GLY A 42 -18.77 -32.74 0.71
CA GLY A 42 -20.20 -32.50 0.60
C GLY A 42 -20.64 -31.54 -0.50
N SER A 43 -21.06 -32.11 -1.64
CA SER A 43 -22.02 -31.61 -2.63
C SER A 43 -21.69 -30.32 -3.37
N LEU A 44 -21.54 -30.54 -4.67
CA LEU A 44 -21.64 -29.61 -5.77
C LEU A 44 -22.92 -28.76 -5.68
N GLU A 45 -22.77 -27.51 -5.30
CA GLU A 45 -23.65 -26.46 -5.80
C GLU A 45 -22.78 -25.34 -6.34
N GLU A 46 -22.84 -25.20 -7.66
CA GLU A 46 -22.38 -24.02 -8.36
C GLU A 46 -23.13 -22.80 -7.82
N SER A 47 -22.49 -22.06 -6.95
CA SER A 47 -22.90 -20.69 -6.71
C SER A 47 -21.68 -19.80 -6.59
N GLY A 48 -21.41 -19.11 -7.70
CA GLY A 48 -20.80 -17.80 -7.73
C GLY A 48 -19.48 -17.68 -6.97
N SER A 49 -18.36 -17.70 -7.70
CA SER A 49 -17.16 -16.99 -7.26
C SER A 49 -17.58 -15.70 -6.57
N PRO A 50 -17.05 -15.39 -5.37
CA PRO A 50 -17.25 -14.06 -4.85
C PRO A 50 -16.64 -13.10 -5.87
N ALA A 51 -17.51 -12.46 -6.65
CA ALA A 51 -17.12 -11.39 -7.52
C ALA A 51 -16.39 -10.37 -6.63
N THR A 52 -15.10 -10.28 -6.78
CA THR A 52 -14.31 -9.21 -6.20
C THR A 52 -14.74 -7.94 -6.92
N ASN A 53 -15.90 -7.40 -6.56
CA ASN A 53 -16.41 -6.11 -7.04
C ASN A 53 -15.59 -4.97 -6.42
N GLY A 54 -14.26 -5.09 -6.49
CA GLY A 54 -13.37 -4.00 -6.13
C GLY A 54 -13.19 -3.03 -7.31
N PRO A 55 -12.75 -1.82 -7.01
CA PRO A 55 -12.43 -0.83 -8.02
C PRO A 55 -11.48 -1.38 -9.07
N MET A 56 -11.75 -1.11 -10.33
CA MET A 56 -10.94 -1.59 -11.45
C MET A 56 -10.23 -0.44 -12.16
N ILE A 57 -8.98 -0.67 -12.52
CA ILE A 57 -8.16 0.27 -13.28
C ILE A 57 -7.63 -0.41 -14.54
N LYS A 58 -7.38 0.40 -15.56
CA LYS A 58 -6.62 -0.02 -16.75
C LYS A 58 -5.19 0.44 -16.59
N ALA A 59 -4.35 -0.43 -16.03
CA ALA A 59 -2.96 -0.12 -15.75
C ALA A 59 -2.11 -1.39 -15.84
N ASP A 60 -0.80 -1.21 -15.95
CA ASP A 60 0.16 -2.31 -15.83
C ASP A 60 0.09 -2.90 -14.41
N LYS A 61 -0.32 -4.15 -14.33
CA LYS A 61 -0.52 -4.85 -13.06
C LYS A 61 0.78 -4.97 -12.26
N GLU A 62 1.87 -5.30 -12.92
CA GLU A 62 3.18 -5.48 -12.26
C GLU A 62 3.72 -4.14 -11.75
N ALA A 63 3.60 -3.08 -12.57
CA ALA A 63 3.97 -1.74 -12.15
C ALA A 63 3.17 -1.26 -10.94
N MET A 64 1.86 -1.52 -10.91
CA MET A 64 1.01 -1.16 -9.79
C MET A 64 1.30 -1.99 -8.54
N GLN A 65 1.57 -3.27 -8.69
CA GLN A 65 2.01 -4.13 -7.57
C GLN A 65 3.32 -3.62 -6.98
N THR A 66 4.28 -3.26 -7.80
CA THR A 66 5.56 -2.67 -7.36
C THR A 66 5.34 -1.36 -6.63
N ALA A 67 4.52 -0.46 -7.16
CA ALA A 67 4.21 0.81 -6.53
C ALA A 67 3.59 0.65 -5.15
N VAL A 68 2.55 -0.16 -5.02
CA VAL A 68 1.86 -0.37 -3.74
C VAL A 68 2.74 -1.15 -2.77
N LYS A 69 3.48 -2.15 -3.24
CA LYS A 69 4.47 -2.88 -2.43
C LYS A 69 5.47 -1.93 -1.79
N ASN A 70 6.04 -1.01 -2.56
CA ASN A 70 7.00 -0.03 -2.07
C ASN A 70 6.40 0.89 -1.01
N LEU A 71 5.15 1.32 -1.18
CA LEU A 71 4.47 2.16 -0.19
C LEU A 71 4.20 1.40 1.12
N VAL A 72 3.76 0.15 1.02
CA VAL A 72 3.52 -0.71 2.21
C VAL A 72 4.83 -1.01 2.92
N GLU A 73 5.89 -1.36 2.20
CA GLU A 73 7.22 -1.59 2.74
C GLU A 73 7.73 -0.36 3.50
N ASN A 74 7.62 0.80 2.89
CA ASN A 74 8.01 2.06 3.49
C ASN A 74 7.20 2.37 4.76
N ALA A 75 5.90 2.14 4.73
CA ALA A 75 5.02 2.35 5.88
C ALA A 75 5.40 1.43 7.07
N ILE A 76 5.65 0.16 6.81
CA ILE A 76 6.11 -0.80 7.84
C ILE A 76 7.44 -0.36 8.44
N HIS A 77 8.35 0.07 7.58
CA HIS A 77 9.70 0.45 7.95
C HIS A 77 9.75 1.62 8.94
N TYR A 78 8.89 2.61 8.75
CA TYR A 78 8.83 3.79 9.62
C TYR A 78 7.81 3.69 10.76
N SER A 79 7.06 2.60 10.83
CA SER A 79 6.08 2.38 11.90
C SER A 79 6.74 1.82 13.16
N PRO A 80 6.40 2.34 14.36
CA PRO A 80 6.76 1.72 15.62
C PRO A 80 6.13 0.32 15.75
N GLU A 81 6.71 -0.51 16.61
CA GLU A 81 6.08 -1.78 17.00
C GLU A 81 4.67 -1.57 17.56
N HIS A 82 3.80 -2.55 17.35
CA HIS A 82 2.41 -2.55 17.84
C HIS A 82 1.53 -1.43 17.26
N THR A 83 1.89 -0.92 16.08
CA THR A 83 1.05 0.00 15.32
C THR A 83 0.44 -0.67 14.10
N THR A 84 -0.47 0.02 13.44
CA THR A 84 -1.20 -0.48 12.28
C THR A 84 -0.87 0.33 11.04
N VAL A 85 -0.57 -0.36 9.95
CA VAL A 85 -0.55 0.20 8.59
C VAL A 85 -1.90 -0.09 7.94
N ALA A 86 -2.59 0.95 7.52
CA ALA A 86 -3.88 0.83 6.85
C ALA A 86 -3.71 1.02 5.34
N VAL A 87 -4.21 0.06 4.56
CA VAL A 87 -4.29 0.13 3.10
C VAL A 87 -5.76 0.23 2.71
N GLY A 88 -6.14 1.34 2.11
CA GLY A 88 -7.49 1.59 1.65
C GLY A 88 -7.56 1.66 0.12
N VAL A 89 -8.51 0.99 -0.47
CA VAL A 89 -8.82 1.06 -1.91
C VAL A 89 -10.25 1.55 -2.06
N GLY A 90 -10.46 2.58 -2.85
CA GLY A 90 -11.79 3.13 -3.08
C GLY A 90 -11.97 3.63 -4.51
N GLU A 91 -13.21 3.76 -4.93
CA GLU A 91 -13.56 4.38 -6.20
C GLU A 91 -14.60 5.48 -5.96
N ARG A 92 -14.32 6.64 -6.53
CA ARG A 92 -15.22 7.79 -6.50
C ARG A 92 -15.00 8.68 -7.71
N ASP A 93 -16.10 9.14 -8.30
CA ASP A 93 -16.11 10.10 -9.42
C ASP A 93 -15.21 9.68 -10.59
N GLY A 94 -15.21 8.38 -10.95
CA GLY A 94 -14.41 7.84 -12.05
C GLY A 94 -12.92 7.74 -11.75
N LYS A 95 -12.53 7.82 -10.48
CA LYS A 95 -11.15 7.64 -10.02
C LYS A 95 -11.05 6.53 -8.99
N VAL A 96 -10.04 5.72 -9.11
CA VAL A 96 -9.65 4.76 -8.09
C VAL A 96 -8.52 5.35 -7.25
N THR A 97 -8.66 5.28 -5.95
CA THR A 97 -7.64 5.70 -4.99
C THR A 97 -7.11 4.50 -4.24
N ILE A 98 -5.79 4.44 -4.08
CA ILE A 98 -5.11 3.52 -3.18
C ILE A 98 -4.36 4.36 -2.15
N ARG A 99 -4.68 4.18 -0.88
CA ARG A 99 -4.13 4.96 0.21
C ARG A 99 -3.42 4.07 1.20
N VAL A 100 -2.18 4.40 1.53
CA VAL A 100 -1.38 3.71 2.53
C VAL A 100 -1.08 4.68 3.68
N VAL A 101 -1.55 4.36 4.86
CA VAL A 101 -1.44 5.22 6.05
C VAL A 101 -0.64 4.49 7.13
N ASP A 102 0.38 5.14 7.65
CA ASP A 102 1.16 4.66 8.78
C ASP A 102 0.99 5.56 10.03
N GLN A 103 1.38 5.00 11.16
CA GLN A 103 1.40 5.69 12.45
C GLN A 103 2.84 5.99 12.89
N GLY A 104 3.71 6.25 11.93
CA GLY A 104 5.14 6.41 12.14
C GLY A 104 5.55 7.82 12.59
N ILE A 105 6.83 8.08 12.45
CA ILE A 105 7.44 9.36 12.88
C ILE A 105 7.00 10.57 12.06
N GLY A 106 6.37 10.35 10.91
CA GLY A 106 6.03 11.39 9.97
C GLY A 106 7.24 11.90 9.18
N ILE A 107 6.96 12.83 8.27
CA ILE A 107 7.95 13.42 7.37
C ILE A 107 7.99 14.92 7.64
N PRO A 108 9.18 15.50 7.91
CA PRO A 108 9.30 16.95 8.08
C PRO A 108 8.81 17.71 6.85
N ALA A 109 8.14 18.83 7.06
CA ALA A 109 7.57 19.65 5.98
C ALA A 109 8.62 20.01 4.90
N LYS A 110 9.85 20.31 5.30
CA LYS A 110 10.97 20.60 4.39
C LYS A 110 11.36 19.46 3.47
N SER A 111 11.01 18.23 3.81
CA SER A 111 11.34 17.02 3.06
C SER A 111 10.22 16.56 2.13
N LEU A 112 8.98 17.01 2.33
CA LEU A 112 7.81 16.54 1.57
C LEU A 112 7.95 16.74 0.06
N ASP A 113 8.60 17.81 -0.39
CA ASP A 113 8.83 18.08 -1.82
C ASP A 113 9.97 17.23 -2.42
N ARG A 114 10.78 16.60 -1.57
CA ARG A 114 12.00 15.90 -1.98
C ARG A 114 11.95 14.39 -1.83
N ILE A 115 10.97 13.84 -1.11
CA ILE A 115 10.92 12.39 -0.82
C ILE A 115 10.80 11.50 -2.05
N PHE A 116 10.31 12.02 -3.18
CA PHE A 116 10.23 11.31 -4.47
C PHE A 116 11.49 11.43 -5.32
N GLU A 117 12.48 12.21 -4.89
CA GLU A 117 13.78 12.29 -5.58
C GLU A 117 14.56 10.99 -5.37
N ARG A 118 15.27 10.56 -6.40
CA ARG A 118 16.15 9.39 -6.31
C ARG A 118 17.23 9.61 -5.27
N PHE A 119 17.46 8.59 -4.44
CA PHE A 119 18.47 8.56 -3.38
C PHE A 119 18.25 9.57 -2.24
N TYR A 120 17.15 10.32 -2.26
CA TYR A 120 16.83 11.21 -1.14
C TYR A 120 16.39 10.41 0.08
N ARG A 121 16.91 10.77 1.23
CA ARG A 121 16.57 10.20 2.53
C ARG A 121 16.39 11.33 3.54
N VAL A 122 15.32 11.26 4.32
CA VAL A 122 15.01 12.27 5.35
C VAL A 122 16.09 12.26 6.44
N ASP A 123 16.52 11.07 6.85
CA ASP A 123 17.60 10.85 7.80
C ASP A 123 18.55 9.77 7.25
N PRO A 124 19.71 10.15 6.68
CA PRO A 124 20.65 9.18 6.12
C PRO A 124 21.24 8.21 7.14
N ALA A 125 21.43 8.63 8.39
CA ALA A 125 21.99 7.78 9.45
C ALA A 125 20.99 6.68 9.84
N ARG A 126 19.74 7.02 10.04
CA ARG A 126 18.66 6.08 10.36
C ARG A 126 18.36 5.13 9.21
N SER A 127 18.48 5.60 7.99
CA SER A 127 18.27 4.81 6.78
C SER A 127 19.33 3.73 6.56
N ARG A 128 20.54 3.90 7.06
CA ARG A 128 21.61 2.89 6.98
C ARG A 128 21.32 1.67 7.85
N GLU A 129 20.72 1.86 9.01
CA GLU A 129 20.33 0.78 9.93
C GLU A 129 19.21 -0.08 9.37
N THR A 130 18.44 0.45 8.49
CA THR A 130 17.19 -0.14 7.99
C THR A 130 17.25 -0.61 6.53
N GLY A 131 18.36 -0.37 5.81
CA GLY A 131 18.65 -0.98 4.53
C GLY A 131 17.89 -0.45 3.31
N GLY A 132 17.22 0.71 3.40
CA GLY A 132 16.51 1.32 2.27
C GLY A 132 17.45 1.89 1.20
N SER A 133 17.15 1.69 -0.08
CA SER A 133 17.93 2.19 -1.21
C SER A 133 17.74 3.68 -1.51
N GLY A 134 16.67 4.30 -1.01
CA GLY A 134 16.24 5.66 -1.40
C GLY A 134 15.61 5.72 -2.80
N LEU A 135 15.31 4.59 -3.42
CA LEU A 135 14.74 4.49 -4.78
C LEU A 135 13.24 4.15 -4.79
N GLY A 136 12.72 3.54 -3.72
CA GLY A 136 11.36 3.00 -3.69
C GLY A 136 10.28 4.03 -4.02
N LEU A 137 10.32 5.22 -3.44
CA LEU A 137 9.35 6.29 -3.70
C LEU A 137 9.50 6.89 -5.10
N ALA A 138 10.72 7.03 -5.62
CA ALA A 138 10.96 7.49 -6.99
C ALA A 138 10.41 6.50 -8.00
N ILE A 139 10.61 5.20 -7.80
CA ILE A 139 10.06 4.12 -8.62
C ILE A 139 8.53 4.14 -8.55
N THR A 140 7.96 4.28 -7.37
CA THR A 140 6.50 4.35 -7.16
C THR A 140 5.89 5.51 -7.96
N LYS A 141 6.45 6.70 -7.86
CA LYS A 141 5.99 7.87 -8.62
C LYS A 141 6.06 7.63 -10.12
N HIS A 142 7.16 7.07 -10.61
CA HIS A 142 7.33 6.73 -12.02
C HIS A 142 6.27 5.73 -12.50
N CYS A 143 6.06 4.63 -11.80
CA CYS A 143 5.05 3.63 -12.13
C CYS A 143 3.65 4.23 -12.19
N VAL A 144 3.31 5.08 -11.24
CA VAL A 144 1.99 5.73 -11.18
C VAL A 144 1.80 6.69 -12.35
N GLN A 145 2.80 7.53 -12.65
CA GLN A 145 2.74 8.50 -13.74
C GLN A 145 2.67 7.83 -15.12
N GLU A 146 3.45 6.78 -15.36
CA GLU A 146 3.42 6.00 -16.60
C GLU A 146 2.03 5.36 -16.87
N ASN A 147 1.26 5.14 -15.82
CA ASN A 147 -0.11 4.60 -15.92
C ASN A 147 -1.21 5.68 -15.86
N GLY A 148 -0.84 6.94 -16.07
CA GLY A 148 -1.78 8.05 -16.12
C GLY A 148 -2.33 8.49 -14.76
N GLY A 149 -1.67 8.09 -13.68
CA GLY A 149 -2.06 8.42 -12.32
C GLY A 149 -1.25 9.54 -11.68
N ARG A 150 -1.58 9.81 -10.45
CA ARG A 150 -0.91 10.79 -9.59
C ARG A 150 -0.69 10.23 -8.21
N ILE A 151 0.45 10.54 -7.60
CA ILE A 151 0.75 10.24 -6.21
C ILE A 151 0.86 11.53 -5.40
N SER A 152 0.31 11.51 -4.20
CA SER A 152 0.42 12.60 -3.24
C SER A 152 0.75 12.05 -1.85
N VAL A 153 1.25 12.93 -0.99
CA VAL A 153 1.60 12.60 0.40
C VAL A 153 1.06 13.67 1.34
N TRP A 154 0.51 13.22 2.45
CA TRP A 154 0.23 14.04 3.61
C TRP A 154 1.02 13.50 4.79
N SER A 155 1.70 14.35 5.52
CA SER A 155 2.41 13.94 6.73
C SER A 155 2.62 15.12 7.68
N ARG A 156 2.68 14.79 8.95
CA ARG A 156 3.16 15.68 10.01
C ARG A 156 4.09 14.90 10.93
N THR A 157 5.15 15.54 11.37
CA THR A 157 6.08 14.96 12.34
C THR A 157 5.33 14.51 13.60
N GLY A 158 5.49 13.24 13.97
CA GLY A 158 4.81 12.63 15.12
C GLY A 158 3.41 12.09 14.85
N GLU A 159 2.83 12.32 13.67
CA GLU A 159 1.47 11.89 13.32
C GLU A 159 1.42 10.84 12.19
N GLY A 160 2.58 10.42 11.69
CA GLY A 160 2.67 9.47 10.59
C GLY A 160 2.56 10.08 9.21
N ALA A 161 2.32 9.25 8.22
CA ALA A 161 2.21 9.64 6.82
C ALA A 161 1.07 8.93 6.11
N ALA A 162 0.49 9.58 5.12
CA ALA A 162 -0.51 9.03 4.23
C ALA A 162 -0.10 9.28 2.77
N PHE A 163 0.17 8.21 2.05
CA PHE A 163 0.42 8.24 0.61
C PHE A 163 -0.84 7.86 -0.14
N THR A 164 -1.20 8.63 -1.14
CA THR A 164 -2.39 8.38 -1.96
C THR A 164 -2.01 8.31 -3.44
N ILE A 165 -2.37 7.19 -4.07
CA ILE A 165 -2.30 7.00 -5.53
C ILE A 165 -3.70 7.22 -6.07
N GLU A 166 -3.84 8.04 -7.09
CA GLU A 166 -5.07 8.24 -7.85
C GLU A 166 -4.87 7.77 -9.28
N LEU A 167 -5.77 6.96 -9.78
CA LEU A 167 -5.77 6.43 -11.16
C LEU A 167 -7.16 6.57 -11.76
N PRO A 168 -7.28 6.77 -13.09
CA PRO A 168 -8.57 6.69 -13.75
C PRO A 168 -9.19 5.30 -13.56
N ALA A 169 -10.47 5.25 -13.19
CA ALA A 169 -11.19 3.99 -13.13
C ALA A 169 -11.35 3.41 -14.55
N ALA A 170 -11.35 2.08 -14.64
CA ALA A 170 -11.68 1.41 -15.90
C ALA A 170 -13.14 1.67 -16.27
N PRO A 171 -13.45 1.88 -17.56
CA PRO A 171 -14.81 2.07 -18.01
C PRO A 171 -15.67 0.80 -17.85
#